data_bec4062dd152dfbd49ebbda70cafcdff
#
_entry.id   bec4062dd152dfbd49ebbda70cafcdff
#
_cell.length_a   1.000
_cell.length_b   1.000
_cell.length_c   1.000
_cell.angle_alpha   90.00
_cell.angle_beta   90.00
_cell.angle_gamma   90.00
#
_symmetry.space_group_name_H-M   'P 1'
#
loop_
_entity.id
_entity.type
_entity.pdbx_description
1 polymer ?
#
loop_
_entity_poly.entity_id
_entity_poly.type
_entity_poly.pdbx_seq_one_letter_code
_entity_poly.pdbx_strand_id
1 'polypeptide(L)'
;MPEHKIKLASEYAQALGFESYPAQPQIEGVWFHALKKNRSENGAFMEYIRLDESGVQHLPGPLVPRQISVSWAAPKRINAFHIHVKEEQNEIWCVLQGQLTIWLVDCRAGSPTLGVKRKLVFSGEQPMMVHIPSGVAHGYKAEIG
;
A
#
# COMPACT_ATOMS: atom_id res chain seq x y z
N MET A 1 33.22 5.43 -5.46
CA MET A 1 32.52 6.12 -4.37
C MET A 1 32.04 7.47 -4.87
N PRO A 2 30.83 7.92 -4.54
CA PRO A 2 30.43 9.25 -4.94
C PRO A 2 31.34 10.28 -4.27
N GLU A 3 31.90 11.20 -5.06
CA GLU A 3 32.68 12.32 -4.53
C GLU A 3 31.76 13.20 -3.68
N HIS A 4 32.10 13.36 -2.42
CA HIS A 4 31.39 14.27 -1.56
C HIS A 4 31.75 15.72 -1.97
N LYS A 5 30.75 16.53 -2.26
CA LYS A 5 30.90 17.95 -2.57
C LYS A 5 31.45 18.76 -1.39
N ILE A 6 31.32 18.24 -0.19
CA ILE A 6 31.81 18.85 1.05
C ILE A 6 32.90 17.93 1.61
N LYS A 7 34.07 18.47 1.86
CA LYS A 7 35.19 17.75 2.44
C LYS A 7 35.02 17.69 3.95
N LEU A 8 34.84 16.48 4.47
CA LEU A 8 34.77 16.23 5.90
C LEU A 8 36.14 15.95 6.49
N ALA A 9 36.28 16.18 7.79
CA ALA A 9 37.45 15.69 8.53
C ALA A 9 37.48 14.16 8.49
N SER A 10 38.68 13.57 8.43
CA SER A 10 38.88 12.14 8.17
C SER A 10 38.15 11.23 9.17
N GLU A 11 38.13 11.63 10.42
CA GLU A 11 37.45 10.90 11.52
C GLU A 11 35.93 10.78 11.30
N TYR A 12 35.29 11.82 10.76
CA TYR A 12 33.85 11.78 10.46
C TYR A 12 33.58 11.08 9.13
N ALA A 13 34.45 11.27 8.13
CA ALA A 13 34.30 10.59 6.85
C ALA A 13 34.36 9.07 6.95
N GLN A 14 35.18 8.54 7.88
CA GLN A 14 35.26 7.11 8.16
C GLN A 14 34.06 6.56 8.93
N ALA A 15 33.38 7.41 9.70
CA ALA A 15 32.21 7.03 10.45
C ALA A 15 30.89 7.16 9.68
N LEU A 16 30.93 7.72 8.47
CA LEU A 16 29.72 7.88 7.64
C LEU A 16 29.15 6.53 7.23
N GLY A 17 27.91 6.31 7.62
CA GLY A 17 27.06 5.28 7.08
C GLY A 17 25.98 5.89 6.19
N PHE A 18 25.62 5.18 5.12
CA PHE A 18 24.49 5.56 4.27
C PHE A 18 23.34 4.61 4.53
N GLU A 19 22.20 5.21 4.85
CA GLU A 19 20.97 4.44 4.97
C GLU A 19 20.54 3.92 3.61
N SER A 20 20.27 2.64 3.50
CA SER A 20 19.79 2.02 2.27
C SER A 20 18.37 1.49 2.48
N TYR A 21 17.52 1.77 1.53
CA TYR A 21 16.13 1.30 1.52
C TYR A 21 16.01 0.23 0.42
N PRO A 22 16.14 -1.06 0.77
CA PRO A 22 16.01 -2.12 -0.23
C PRO A 22 14.61 -2.09 -0.84
N ALA A 23 14.53 -2.35 -2.14
CA ALA A 23 13.25 -2.46 -2.83
C ALA A 23 12.41 -3.56 -2.19
N GLN A 24 11.13 -3.26 -1.93
CA GLN A 24 10.19 -4.25 -1.45
C GLN A 24 9.88 -5.27 -2.56
N PRO A 25 9.71 -6.56 -2.22
CA PRO A 25 9.34 -7.56 -3.21
C PRO A 25 7.98 -7.23 -3.82
N GLN A 26 7.83 -7.45 -5.11
CA GLN A 26 6.56 -7.25 -5.80
C GLN A 26 5.72 -8.53 -5.72
N ILE A 27 4.40 -8.37 -5.68
CA ILE A 27 3.42 -9.44 -5.83
C ILE A 27 2.67 -9.19 -7.13
N GLU A 28 2.64 -10.19 -7.99
CA GLU A 28 1.95 -10.11 -9.28
C GLU A 28 0.47 -9.70 -9.11
N GLY A 29 0.05 -8.69 -9.83
CA GLY A 29 -1.32 -8.17 -9.79
C GLY A 29 -1.65 -7.26 -8.61
N VAL A 30 -0.73 -7.06 -7.67
CA VAL A 30 -0.87 -6.04 -6.62
C VAL A 30 -0.36 -4.72 -7.16
N TRP A 31 -1.24 -3.71 -7.18
CA TRP A 31 -0.96 -2.39 -7.75
C TRP A 31 -1.20 -1.30 -6.74
N PHE A 32 -0.42 -0.24 -6.85
CA PHE A 32 -0.49 0.94 -6.00
C PHE A 32 -0.69 2.18 -6.84
N HIS A 33 -1.55 3.08 -6.36
CA HIS A 33 -1.70 4.40 -6.93
C HIS A 33 -1.77 5.43 -5.80
N ALA A 34 -0.81 6.37 -5.78
CA ALA A 34 -0.81 7.45 -4.82
C ALA A 34 -1.97 8.42 -5.13
N LEU A 35 -2.73 8.79 -4.11
CA LEU A 35 -3.84 9.71 -4.22
C LEU A 35 -3.40 11.11 -3.81
N LYS A 36 -3.95 12.12 -4.47
CA LYS A 36 -3.66 13.51 -4.17
C LYS A 36 -4.62 14.06 -3.13
N LYS A 37 -4.10 14.36 -1.94
CA LYS A 37 -4.82 15.06 -0.90
C LYS A 37 -4.55 16.56 -1.00
N ASN A 38 -5.54 17.30 -1.45
CA ASN A 38 -5.44 18.76 -1.59
C ASN A 38 -5.81 19.41 -0.26
N ARG A 39 -4.87 20.07 0.37
CA ARG A 39 -5.07 20.76 1.65
C ARG A 39 -5.42 22.21 1.45
N SER A 40 -6.29 22.75 2.31
CA SER A 40 -6.63 24.16 2.43
C SER A 40 -6.49 24.59 3.89
N GLU A 41 -6.71 25.87 4.17
CA GLU A 41 -6.68 26.38 5.55
C GLU A 41 -7.70 25.70 6.47
N ASN A 42 -8.83 25.29 5.93
CA ASN A 42 -9.98 24.78 6.69
C ASN A 42 -10.22 23.27 6.48
N GLY A 43 -9.31 22.55 5.82
CA GLY A 43 -9.51 21.14 5.60
C GLY A 43 -8.73 20.57 4.42
N ALA A 44 -9.21 19.46 3.89
CA ALA A 44 -8.62 18.79 2.74
C ALA A 44 -9.69 18.13 1.88
N PHE A 45 -9.40 17.99 0.60
CA PHE A 45 -10.21 17.26 -0.37
C PHE A 45 -9.35 16.22 -1.07
N MET A 46 -9.91 15.04 -1.28
CA MET A 46 -9.28 13.97 -2.02
C MET A 46 -10.32 13.25 -2.86
N GLU A 47 -9.99 12.99 -4.12
CA GLU A 47 -10.74 12.06 -4.93
C GLU A 47 -10.19 10.66 -4.70
N TYR A 48 -11.01 9.76 -4.17
CA TYR A 48 -10.58 8.40 -3.88
C TYR A 48 -10.69 7.49 -5.12
N ILE A 49 -11.88 7.40 -5.70
CA ILE A 49 -12.15 6.55 -6.86
C ILE A 49 -12.88 7.38 -7.91
N ARG A 50 -12.36 7.34 -9.14
CA ARG A 50 -13.06 7.80 -10.32
C ARG A 50 -13.26 6.64 -11.28
N LEU A 51 -14.44 6.54 -11.85
CA LEU A 51 -14.78 5.52 -12.83
C LEU A 51 -14.75 6.11 -14.25
N ASP A 52 -14.30 5.30 -15.18
CA ASP A 52 -14.46 5.51 -16.61
C ASP A 52 -15.16 4.28 -17.24
N GLU A 53 -15.14 4.17 -18.56
CA GLU A 53 -15.79 3.06 -19.28
C GLU A 53 -15.21 1.69 -18.93
N SER A 54 -13.96 1.61 -18.50
CA SER A 54 -13.28 0.38 -18.08
C SER A 54 -13.39 0.05 -16.59
N GLY A 55 -13.95 0.96 -15.80
CA GLY A 55 -14.09 0.84 -14.36
C GLY A 55 -13.22 1.82 -13.59
N VAL A 56 -12.53 1.38 -12.57
CA VAL A 56 -11.68 2.25 -11.72
C VAL A 56 -10.47 2.72 -12.51
N GLN A 57 -10.30 4.04 -12.58
CA GLN A 57 -9.11 4.66 -13.21
C GLN A 57 -7.82 4.34 -12.45
N HIS A 58 -6.69 4.43 -13.13
CA HIS A 58 -5.34 4.22 -12.62
C HIS A 58 -5.00 2.77 -12.27
N LEU A 59 -5.86 1.82 -12.57
CA LEU A 59 -5.54 0.40 -12.51
C LEU A 59 -5.07 -0.12 -13.87
N PRO A 60 -4.20 -1.13 -13.90
CA PRO A 60 -3.65 -1.68 -15.14
C PRO A 60 -4.65 -2.55 -15.92
N GLY A 61 -5.80 -2.85 -15.34
CA GLY A 61 -6.85 -3.65 -15.95
C GLY A 61 -8.24 -3.22 -15.51
N PRO A 62 -9.28 -3.67 -16.21
CA PRO A 62 -10.65 -3.28 -15.90
C PRO A 62 -11.07 -3.83 -14.53
N LEU A 63 -11.63 -2.97 -13.71
CA LEU A 63 -12.26 -3.34 -12.45
C LEU A 63 -13.46 -2.44 -12.21
N VAL A 64 -14.66 -3.04 -12.19
CA VAL A 64 -15.90 -2.34 -11.91
C VAL A 64 -16.34 -2.69 -10.48
N PRO A 65 -16.33 -1.73 -9.55
CA PRO A 65 -16.76 -1.97 -8.18
C PRO A 65 -18.22 -2.43 -8.13
N ARG A 66 -18.49 -3.46 -7.34
CA ARG A 66 -19.84 -3.96 -7.04
C ARG A 66 -20.28 -3.61 -5.63
N GLN A 67 -19.31 -3.37 -4.75
CA GLN A 67 -19.57 -3.02 -3.37
C GLN A 67 -18.52 -2.05 -2.88
N ILE A 68 -18.95 -1.05 -2.12
CA ILE A 68 -18.08 -0.11 -1.43
C ILE A 68 -18.42 -0.20 0.06
N SER A 69 -17.41 -0.43 0.88
CA SER A 69 -17.55 -0.54 2.33
C SER A 69 -16.55 0.35 3.02
N VAL A 70 -16.90 0.86 4.19
CA VAL A 70 -16.00 1.61 5.06
C VAL A 70 -15.96 0.91 6.41
N SER A 71 -14.78 0.74 6.95
CA SER A 71 -14.61 0.16 8.28
C SER A 71 -13.72 1.03 9.16
N TRP A 72 -13.98 0.99 10.44
CA TRP A 72 -13.19 1.66 11.48
C TRP A 72 -12.52 0.60 12.35
N ALA A 73 -11.27 0.83 12.67
CA ALA A 73 -10.51 -0.04 13.53
C ALA A 73 -9.99 0.74 14.74
N ALA A 74 -10.25 0.23 15.93
CA ALA A 74 -9.63 0.77 17.13
C ALA A 74 -8.11 0.60 17.07
N PRO A 75 -7.32 1.50 17.70
CA PRO A 75 -5.88 1.37 17.80
C PRO A 75 -5.47 -0.03 18.31
N LYS A 76 -4.41 -0.59 17.73
CA LYS A 76 -3.87 -1.94 18.02
C LYS A 76 -4.74 -3.11 17.56
N ARG A 77 -5.92 -2.87 16.98
CA ARG A 77 -6.72 -3.96 16.42
C ARG A 77 -5.95 -4.68 15.31
N ILE A 78 -5.94 -6.00 15.39
CA ILE A 78 -5.42 -6.89 14.35
C ILE A 78 -6.61 -7.58 13.69
N ASN A 79 -6.64 -7.57 12.36
CA ASN A 79 -7.59 -8.29 11.54
C ASN A 79 -6.81 -8.99 10.42
N ALA A 80 -6.53 -10.26 10.60
CA ALA A 80 -5.68 -11.06 9.70
C ALA A 80 -5.98 -12.56 9.86
N PHE A 81 -5.74 -13.40 8.87
CA PHE A 81 -5.62 -13.08 7.46
C PHE A 81 -6.91 -13.45 6.75
N HIS A 82 -7.29 -12.68 5.74
CA HIS A 82 -8.42 -12.98 4.88
C HIS A 82 -7.91 -13.37 3.50
N ILE A 83 -8.61 -14.27 2.84
CA ILE A 83 -8.32 -14.71 1.48
C ILE A 83 -9.62 -15.08 0.78
N HIS A 84 -9.81 -14.58 -0.43
CA HIS A 84 -10.97 -14.88 -1.25
C HIS A 84 -10.64 -16.00 -2.24
N VAL A 85 -11.25 -17.18 -2.05
CA VAL A 85 -10.95 -18.39 -2.82
C VAL A 85 -12.19 -19.11 -3.38
N LYS A 86 -13.39 -18.76 -2.91
CA LYS A 86 -14.64 -19.37 -3.38
C LYS A 86 -15.13 -18.74 -4.66
N GLU A 87 -15.02 -17.43 -4.75
CA GLU A 87 -15.40 -16.64 -5.91
C GLU A 87 -14.27 -15.64 -6.16
N GLU A 88 -14.12 -15.19 -7.40
CA GLU A 88 -13.18 -14.14 -7.72
C GLU A 88 -13.65 -12.84 -7.09
N GLN A 89 -12.87 -12.34 -6.15
CA GLN A 89 -13.11 -11.08 -5.46
C GLN A 89 -11.80 -10.30 -5.38
N ASN A 90 -11.69 -9.32 -6.24
CA ASN A 90 -10.59 -8.36 -6.20
C ASN A 90 -10.99 -7.19 -5.31
N GLU A 91 -10.06 -6.67 -4.55
CA GLU A 91 -10.30 -5.59 -3.61
C GLU A 91 -9.43 -4.37 -3.91
N ILE A 92 -9.95 -3.21 -3.58
CA ILE A 92 -9.19 -1.97 -3.54
C ILE A 92 -9.31 -1.40 -2.13
N TRP A 93 -8.17 -1.16 -1.51
CA TRP A 93 -8.12 -0.54 -0.18
C TRP A 93 -7.51 0.85 -0.25
N CYS A 94 -7.99 1.72 0.63
CA CYS A 94 -7.41 3.02 0.91
C CYS A 94 -7.61 3.34 2.39
N VAL A 95 -6.57 3.84 3.04
CA VAL A 95 -6.67 4.37 4.40
C VAL A 95 -6.99 5.84 4.31
N LEU A 96 -8.17 6.22 4.77
CA LEU A 96 -8.65 7.61 4.72
C LEU A 96 -8.19 8.42 5.93
N GLN A 97 -8.05 7.77 7.08
CA GLN A 97 -7.64 8.38 8.34
C GLN A 97 -6.83 7.40 9.16
N GLY A 98 -5.91 7.90 9.98
CA GLY A 98 -5.06 7.06 10.82
C GLY A 98 -3.96 6.33 10.03
N GLN A 99 -3.50 5.21 10.56
CA GLN A 99 -2.42 4.43 9.99
C GLN A 99 -2.64 2.94 10.17
N LEU A 100 -2.48 2.19 9.10
CA LEU A 100 -2.48 0.73 9.10
C LEU A 100 -1.13 0.18 8.67
N THR A 101 -0.67 -0.86 9.35
CA THR A 101 0.30 -1.80 8.80
C THR A 101 -0.46 -2.93 8.12
N ILE A 102 -0.15 -3.19 6.87
CA ILE A 102 -0.83 -4.19 6.04
C ILE A 102 0.18 -5.26 5.63
N TRP A 103 -0.23 -6.52 5.70
CA TRP A 103 0.55 -7.65 5.21
C TRP A 103 -0.18 -8.33 4.07
N LEU A 104 0.57 -8.66 3.02
CA LEU A 104 0.11 -9.40 1.86
C LEU A 104 0.95 -10.66 1.69
N VAL A 105 0.32 -11.75 1.30
CA VAL A 105 1.00 -13.01 0.95
C VAL A 105 0.36 -13.59 -0.32
N ASP A 106 1.17 -13.81 -1.34
CA ASP A 106 0.68 -14.48 -2.55
C ASP A 106 0.53 -15.97 -2.32
N CYS A 107 -0.72 -16.44 -2.34
CA CYS A 107 -1.06 -17.85 -2.12
C CYS A 107 -1.54 -18.54 -3.43
N ARG A 108 -1.45 -17.88 -4.56
CA ARG A 108 -1.99 -18.39 -5.83
C ARG A 108 -1.10 -19.44 -6.47
N ALA A 109 -1.65 -20.63 -6.72
CA ALA A 109 -0.95 -21.66 -7.49
C ALA A 109 -0.61 -21.15 -8.90
N GLY A 110 0.61 -21.37 -9.34
CA GLY A 110 1.08 -20.94 -10.66
C GLY A 110 1.44 -19.45 -10.77
N SER A 111 1.27 -18.67 -9.72
CA SER A 111 1.73 -17.27 -9.72
C SER A 111 3.27 -17.21 -9.76
N PRO A 112 3.86 -16.29 -10.57
CA PRO A 112 5.30 -16.09 -10.58
C PRO A 112 5.83 -15.57 -9.25
N THR A 113 4.96 -15.06 -8.38
CA THR A 113 5.30 -14.52 -7.06
C THR A 113 4.72 -15.35 -5.91
N LEU A 114 4.35 -16.62 -6.15
CA LEU A 114 3.86 -17.53 -5.12
C LEU A 114 4.77 -17.52 -3.89
N GLY A 115 4.18 -17.31 -2.72
CA GLY A 115 4.87 -17.28 -1.42
C GLY A 115 5.55 -15.96 -1.08
N VAL A 116 5.56 -14.99 -1.98
CA VAL A 116 6.08 -13.65 -1.69
C VAL A 116 5.23 -12.99 -0.62
N LYS A 117 5.89 -12.43 0.39
CA LYS A 117 5.29 -11.69 1.50
C LYS A 117 5.67 -10.21 1.38
N ARG A 118 4.72 -9.35 1.66
CA ARG A 118 4.95 -7.91 1.64
C ARG A 118 4.30 -7.24 2.84
N LYS A 119 5.05 -6.37 3.50
CA LYS A 119 4.57 -5.50 4.58
C LYS A 119 4.53 -4.06 4.08
N LEU A 120 3.43 -3.39 4.33
CA LEU A 120 3.16 -2.03 3.86
C LEU A 120 2.61 -1.19 5.01
N VAL A 121 2.92 0.10 4.99
CA VAL A 121 2.33 1.07 5.91
C VAL A 121 1.51 2.06 5.09
N PHE A 122 0.22 2.14 5.41
CA PHE A 122 -0.71 3.08 4.79
C PHE A 122 -1.18 4.11 5.79
N SER A 123 -1.29 5.35 5.34
CA SER A 123 -1.68 6.48 6.19
C SER A 123 -2.68 7.38 5.45
N GLY A 124 -3.64 7.91 6.19
CA GLY A 124 -4.54 8.96 5.68
C GLY A 124 -3.82 10.28 5.37
N GLU A 125 -2.59 10.45 5.83
CA GLU A 125 -1.78 11.64 5.50
C GLU A 125 -1.10 11.53 4.13
N GLN A 126 -0.76 10.32 3.71
CA GLN A 126 -0.23 9.99 2.39
C GLN A 126 -1.07 8.88 1.77
N PRO A 127 -2.32 9.20 1.39
CA PRO A 127 -3.26 8.19 0.96
C PRO A 127 -2.81 7.51 -0.33
N MET A 128 -3.03 6.21 -0.37
CA MET A 128 -2.68 5.35 -1.49
C MET A 128 -3.78 4.32 -1.71
N MET A 129 -4.13 4.11 -2.95
CA MET A 129 -5.01 3.03 -3.37
C MET A 129 -4.17 1.79 -3.64
N VAL A 130 -4.56 0.65 -3.08
CA VAL A 130 -3.94 -0.64 -3.37
C VAL A 130 -4.97 -1.61 -3.93
N HIS A 131 -4.62 -2.25 -5.04
CA HIS A 131 -5.38 -3.35 -5.61
C HIS A 131 -4.84 -4.68 -5.10
N ILE A 132 -5.71 -5.50 -4.52
CA ILE A 132 -5.40 -6.81 -3.96
C ILE A 132 -6.21 -7.86 -4.75
N PRO A 133 -5.56 -8.67 -5.59
CA PRO A 133 -6.26 -9.68 -6.37
C PRO A 133 -6.72 -10.86 -5.50
N SER A 134 -7.74 -11.54 -5.96
CA SER A 134 -8.20 -12.82 -5.38
C SER A 134 -7.03 -13.80 -5.24
N GLY A 135 -6.98 -14.51 -4.12
CA GLY A 135 -5.90 -15.46 -3.82
C GLY A 135 -4.64 -14.84 -3.20
N VAL A 136 -4.61 -13.53 -3.03
CA VAL A 136 -3.61 -12.86 -2.21
C VAL A 136 -4.18 -12.70 -0.80
N ALA A 137 -3.60 -13.39 0.16
CA ALA A 137 -3.98 -13.27 1.57
C ALA A 137 -3.56 -11.89 2.10
N HIS A 138 -4.43 -11.28 2.89
CA HIS A 138 -4.22 -9.94 3.40
C HIS A 138 -4.72 -9.77 4.82
N GLY A 139 -4.09 -8.87 5.54
CA GLY A 139 -4.48 -8.52 6.89
C GLY A 139 -3.87 -7.18 7.30
N TYR A 140 -4.38 -6.63 8.40
CA TYR A 140 -3.87 -5.37 8.90
C TYR A 140 -3.79 -5.32 10.43
N LYS A 141 -2.97 -4.38 10.89
CA LYS A 141 -2.95 -3.89 12.26
C LYS A 141 -3.16 -2.38 12.26
N ALA A 142 -4.12 -1.90 13.02
CA ALA A 142 -4.31 -0.48 13.23
C ALA A 142 -3.25 0.06 14.18
N GLU A 143 -2.43 1.00 13.72
CA GLU A 143 -1.40 1.64 14.55
C GLU A 143 -1.98 2.88 15.23
N ILE A 144 -2.73 3.67 14.46
CA ILE A 144 -3.44 4.87 14.91
C ILE A 144 -4.89 4.74 14.41
N GLY A 145 -5.81 4.96 15.30
CA GLY A 145 -7.25 4.93 15.00
C GLY A 145 -7.74 6.16 14.26
#